data_390c7c16edfd46ef83419c554d38870e
#
_entry.id   390c7c16edfd46ef83419c554d38870e
#
_cell.length_a   1.000
_cell.length_b   1.000
_cell.length_c   1.000
_cell.angle_alpha   90.00
_cell.angle_beta   90.00
_cell.angle_gamma   90.00
#
_symmetry.space_group_name_H-M   'P 1'
#
loop_
_entity.id
_entity.type
_entity.pdbx_description
1 polymer ?
#
loop_
_entity_poly.entity_id
_entity_poly.type
_entity_poly.pdbx_seq_one_letter_code
_entity_poly.pdbx_strand_id
1 'polypeptide(L)'
;MLELKEKILSDGEIIEPDILKVDSFINHQIDPKTYRSIAKEIKRRFMGEKIDKILTIEASGIALGLALSYELNDIPVVFAKKGTSKTVNDDLYTSEVYSYTKGTRYIACVKKKYLNENENAILVDDFLADGNAMLGL
;
A
#
# COMPACT_ATOMS: atom_id res chain seq x y z
N MET A 1 3.06 -1.85 -17.74
CA MET A 1 2.49 -3.20 -17.52
C MET A 1 1.25 -3.38 -18.39
N LEU A 2 1.36 -4.16 -19.45
CA LEU A 2 0.25 -4.39 -20.41
C LEU A 2 -0.87 -5.21 -19.75
N GLU A 3 -0.51 -6.31 -19.11
CA GLU A 3 -1.46 -7.22 -18.44
C GLU A 3 -2.41 -6.51 -17.43
N LEU A 4 -1.89 -5.54 -16.63
CA LEU A 4 -2.73 -4.79 -15.71
C LEU A 4 -3.72 -3.87 -16.45
N LYS A 5 -3.28 -3.25 -17.56
CA LYS A 5 -4.17 -2.43 -18.39
C LYS A 5 -5.29 -3.26 -19.00
N GLU A 6 -4.96 -4.41 -19.54
CA GLU A 6 -5.94 -5.34 -20.10
C GLU A 6 -6.94 -5.80 -19.05
N LYS A 7 -6.46 -6.13 -17.84
CA LYS A 7 -7.32 -6.53 -16.73
C LYS A 7 -8.24 -5.41 -16.26
N ILE A 8 -7.74 -4.18 -16.18
CA ILE A 8 -8.59 -3.01 -15.86
C ILE A 8 -9.66 -2.80 -16.93
N LEU A 9 -9.33 -2.96 -18.21
CA LEU A 9 -10.27 -2.78 -19.30
C LEU A 9 -11.32 -3.92 -19.37
N SER A 10 -10.96 -5.15 -18.99
CA SER A 10 -11.88 -6.29 -19.03
C SER A 10 -12.76 -6.41 -17.80
N ASP A 11 -12.19 -6.17 -16.60
CA ASP A 11 -12.81 -6.50 -15.31
C ASP A 11 -13.08 -5.26 -14.44
N GLY A 12 -12.56 -4.09 -14.86
CA GLY A 12 -12.82 -2.82 -14.16
C GLY A 12 -14.20 -2.26 -14.54
N GLU A 13 -14.84 -1.59 -13.58
CA GLU A 13 -16.12 -0.91 -13.75
C GLU A 13 -15.92 0.59 -13.55
N ILE A 14 -16.45 1.40 -14.47
CA ILE A 14 -16.45 2.86 -14.33
C ILE A 14 -17.79 3.26 -13.74
N ILE A 15 -17.75 3.89 -12.57
CA ILE A 15 -18.90 4.52 -11.94
C ILE A 15 -18.76 6.03 -12.17
N GLU A 16 -19.67 6.57 -12.97
CA GLU A 16 -19.65 8.01 -13.27
C GLU A 16 -19.78 8.89 -12.01
N PRO A 17 -19.11 10.07 -11.98
CA PRO A 17 -18.41 10.67 -13.13
C PRO A 17 -16.96 10.22 -13.30
N ASP A 18 -16.26 9.69 -12.28
CA ASP A 18 -14.80 9.54 -12.31
C ASP A 18 -14.25 8.43 -11.39
N ILE A 19 -15.08 7.48 -10.95
CA ILE A 19 -14.64 6.40 -10.07
C ILE A 19 -14.33 5.14 -10.90
N LEU A 20 -13.07 4.69 -10.85
CA LEU A 20 -12.67 3.37 -11.35
C LEU A 20 -12.75 2.34 -10.23
N LYS A 21 -13.65 1.36 -10.39
CA LYS A 21 -13.81 0.25 -9.47
C LYS A 21 -13.05 -0.97 -9.99
N VAL A 22 -12.15 -1.50 -9.17
CA VAL A 22 -11.29 -2.65 -9.47
C VAL A 22 -11.32 -3.69 -8.35
N ASP A 23 -12.40 -3.71 -7.59
CA ASP A 23 -12.57 -4.51 -6.39
C ASP A 23 -12.61 -6.02 -6.65
N SER A 24 -12.90 -6.42 -7.88
CA SER A 24 -12.91 -7.83 -8.29
C SER A 24 -11.52 -8.49 -8.33
N PHE A 25 -10.43 -7.71 -8.32
CA PHE A 25 -9.08 -8.27 -8.44
C PHE A 25 -7.99 -7.52 -7.65
N ILE A 26 -8.29 -6.34 -7.04
CA ILE A 26 -7.33 -5.57 -6.24
C ILE A 26 -7.81 -5.40 -4.80
N ASN A 27 -8.66 -4.43 -4.51
CA ASN A 27 -8.84 -3.94 -3.14
C ASN A 27 -10.01 -4.56 -2.35
N HIS A 28 -10.70 -5.55 -2.88
CA HIS A 28 -11.70 -6.35 -2.17
C HIS A 28 -11.44 -7.84 -2.36
N GLN A 29 -11.48 -8.33 -3.61
CA GLN A 29 -10.93 -9.63 -3.97
C GLN A 29 -9.48 -9.46 -4.44
N ILE A 30 -8.57 -10.27 -3.91
CA ILE A 30 -7.17 -10.26 -4.30
C ILE A 30 -6.94 -11.33 -5.34
N ASP A 31 -6.54 -10.91 -6.56
CA ASP A 31 -6.03 -11.84 -7.57
C ASP A 31 -4.51 -12.00 -7.40
N PRO A 32 -4.03 -13.17 -6.89
CA PRO A 32 -2.61 -13.36 -6.63
C PRO A 32 -1.73 -13.27 -7.87
N LYS A 33 -2.25 -13.59 -9.06
CA LYS A 33 -1.52 -13.47 -10.31
C LYS A 33 -1.26 -12.00 -10.65
N THR A 34 -2.29 -11.18 -10.56
CA THR A 34 -2.20 -9.73 -10.78
C THR A 34 -1.22 -9.09 -9.80
N TYR A 35 -1.32 -9.40 -8.51
CA TYR A 35 -0.42 -8.86 -7.48
C TYR A 35 1.04 -9.25 -7.71
N ARG A 36 1.30 -10.48 -8.11
CA ARG A 36 2.65 -10.94 -8.45
C ARG A 36 3.22 -10.21 -9.67
N SER A 37 2.40 -9.97 -10.69
CA SER A 37 2.82 -9.20 -11.87
C SER A 37 3.13 -7.74 -11.51
N ILE A 38 2.33 -7.11 -10.64
CA ILE A 38 2.59 -5.74 -10.14
C ILE A 38 3.88 -5.71 -9.33
N ALA A 39 4.08 -6.65 -8.42
CA ALA A 39 5.28 -6.72 -7.57
C ALA A 39 6.57 -6.87 -8.41
N LYS A 40 6.56 -7.71 -9.44
CA LYS A 40 7.68 -7.85 -10.38
C LYS A 40 7.98 -6.55 -11.13
N GLU A 41 6.95 -5.82 -11.55
CA GLU A 41 7.15 -4.53 -12.22
C GLU A 41 7.69 -3.47 -11.27
N ILE A 42 7.24 -3.43 -10.00
CA ILE A 42 7.79 -2.55 -8.98
C ILE A 42 9.27 -2.88 -8.77
N LYS A 43 9.63 -4.14 -8.53
CA LYS A 43 11.02 -4.59 -8.41
C LYS A 43 11.88 -4.12 -9.58
N ARG A 44 11.37 -4.28 -10.82
CA ARG A 44 12.09 -3.85 -12.02
C ARG A 44 12.37 -2.35 -12.05
N ARG A 45 11.41 -1.53 -11.58
CA ARG A 45 11.54 -0.05 -11.55
C ARG A 45 12.51 0.43 -10.50
N PHE A 46 12.60 -0.27 -9.38
CA PHE A 46 13.49 0.03 -8.26
C PHE A 46 14.77 -0.82 -8.25
N MET A 47 15.12 -1.42 -9.40
CA MET A 47 16.34 -2.22 -9.52
C MET A 47 17.58 -1.35 -9.32
N GLY A 48 18.42 -1.76 -8.34
CA GLY A 48 19.61 -1.02 -7.95
C GLY A 48 19.42 -0.10 -6.75
N GLU A 49 18.18 0.15 -6.33
CA GLU A 49 17.90 0.88 -5.10
C GLU A 49 18.07 -0.01 -3.87
N LYS A 50 18.68 0.53 -2.82
CA LYS A 50 18.73 -0.14 -1.53
C LYS A 50 17.39 0.02 -0.83
N ILE A 51 16.67 -1.09 -0.63
CA ILE A 51 15.40 -1.13 0.08
C ILE A 51 15.55 -2.03 1.30
N ASP A 52 15.39 -1.46 2.48
CA ASP A 52 15.52 -2.17 3.76
C ASP A 52 14.14 -2.59 4.31
N LYS A 53 13.08 -1.88 3.92
CA LYS A 53 11.72 -2.04 4.46
C LYS A 53 10.66 -1.74 3.40
N ILE A 54 9.52 -2.41 3.50
CA ILE A 54 8.30 -2.05 2.76
C ILE A 54 7.34 -1.42 3.76
N LEU A 55 6.85 -0.22 3.49
CA LEU A 55 5.84 0.47 4.31
C LEU A 55 4.56 0.64 3.52
N THR A 56 3.45 0.27 4.13
CA THR A 56 2.11 0.39 3.54
C THR A 56 1.08 0.79 4.59
N ILE A 57 -0.19 0.79 4.23
CA ILE A 57 -1.29 1.08 5.16
C ILE A 57 -2.36 -0.02 5.11
N GLU A 58 -2.97 -0.31 6.26
CA GLU A 58 -4.08 -1.26 6.32
C GLU A 58 -5.31 -0.74 5.53
N ALA A 59 -6.08 -1.62 4.87
CA ALA A 59 -5.90 -3.06 4.81
C ALA A 59 -5.36 -3.52 3.45
N SER A 60 -5.80 -2.92 2.34
CA SER A 60 -5.60 -3.40 0.97
C SER A 60 -4.14 -3.38 0.52
N GLY A 61 -3.37 -2.37 0.92
CA GLY A 61 -1.94 -2.27 0.59
C GLY A 61 -1.08 -3.40 1.18
N ILE A 62 -1.53 -4.08 2.25
CA ILE A 62 -0.78 -5.17 2.90
C ILE A 62 -0.52 -6.33 1.93
N ALA A 63 -1.52 -6.71 1.14
CA ALA A 63 -1.38 -7.82 0.20
C ALA A 63 -0.35 -7.51 -0.90
N LEU A 64 -0.33 -6.27 -1.41
CA LEU A 64 0.68 -5.84 -2.38
C LEU A 64 2.07 -5.76 -1.75
N GLY A 65 2.16 -5.23 -0.52
CA GLY A 65 3.40 -5.20 0.25
C GLY A 65 3.99 -6.61 0.43
N LEU A 66 3.16 -7.60 0.79
CA LEU A 66 3.60 -8.99 0.92
C LEU A 66 4.03 -9.59 -0.41
N ALA A 67 3.30 -9.36 -1.50
CA ALA A 67 3.69 -9.83 -2.82
C ALA A 67 5.04 -9.23 -3.26
N LEU A 68 5.27 -7.96 -2.96
CA LEU A 68 6.53 -7.27 -3.24
C LEU A 68 7.68 -7.78 -2.36
N SER A 69 7.42 -8.09 -1.09
CA SER A 69 8.40 -8.68 -0.18
C SER A 69 9.02 -9.96 -0.75
N TYR A 70 8.21 -10.88 -1.25
CA TYR A 70 8.70 -12.10 -1.91
C TYR A 70 9.59 -11.82 -3.13
N GLU A 71 9.31 -10.79 -3.89
CA GLU A 71 10.14 -10.40 -5.03
C GLU A 71 11.45 -9.72 -4.60
N LEU A 72 11.49 -9.12 -3.40
CA LEU A 72 12.63 -8.40 -2.84
C LEU A 72 13.41 -9.21 -1.79
N ASN A 73 13.41 -10.55 -1.87
CA ASN A 73 14.12 -11.46 -0.97
C ASN A 73 13.64 -11.37 0.49
N ASP A 74 12.33 -11.39 0.67
CA ASP A 74 11.64 -11.45 1.97
C ASP A 74 11.91 -10.23 2.88
N ILE A 75 12.07 -9.04 2.29
CA ILE A 75 12.19 -7.79 3.05
C ILE A 75 10.94 -7.60 3.93
N PRO A 76 11.09 -7.23 5.21
CA PRO A 76 9.97 -7.06 6.11
C PRO A 76 8.95 -6.01 5.65
N VAL A 77 7.67 -6.32 5.81
CA VAL A 77 6.56 -5.42 5.55
C VAL A 77 6.05 -4.83 6.86
N VAL A 78 6.06 -3.52 6.96
CA VAL A 78 5.44 -2.77 8.04
C VAL A 78 4.18 -2.09 7.50
N PHE A 79 3.09 -2.12 8.24
CA PHE A 79 1.90 -1.41 7.83
C PHE A 79 1.42 -0.44 8.92
N ALA A 80 1.05 0.75 8.50
CA ALA A 80 0.40 1.72 9.34
C ALA A 80 -1.02 1.25 9.66
N LYS A 81 -1.42 1.38 10.93
CA LYS A 81 -2.78 1.11 11.39
C LYS A 81 -3.60 2.39 11.37
N LYS A 82 -4.89 2.25 11.04
CA LYS A 82 -5.86 3.35 11.12
C LYS A 82 -6.45 3.42 12.53
N GLY A 83 -6.24 4.55 13.20
CA GLY A 83 -6.71 4.79 14.56
C GLY A 83 -5.58 4.84 15.60
N THR A 84 -5.90 5.31 16.79
CA THR A 84 -4.95 5.38 17.89
C THR A 84 -4.77 4.02 18.54
N SER A 85 -3.50 3.62 18.77
CA SER A 85 -3.21 2.48 19.61
C SER A 85 -3.67 2.79 21.04
N LYS A 86 -4.50 1.91 21.64
CA LYS A 86 -4.93 2.03 23.04
C LYS A 86 -3.83 1.66 24.03
N THR A 87 -2.66 1.22 23.57
CA THR A 87 -1.52 0.88 24.42
C THR A 87 -0.77 2.15 24.83
N VAL A 88 -0.89 2.52 26.07
CA VAL A 88 -0.43 3.78 26.71
C VAL A 88 1.09 4.02 26.62
N ASN A 89 1.90 3.03 26.19
CA ASN A 89 3.35 3.07 26.18
C ASN A 89 4.02 2.81 24.82
N ASP A 90 3.29 2.88 23.71
CA ASP A 90 3.90 2.67 22.41
C ASP A 90 4.48 3.98 21.86
N ASP A 91 5.78 3.98 21.57
CA ASP A 91 6.43 5.05 20.81
C ASP A 91 6.06 4.93 19.35
N LEU A 92 5.26 5.86 18.84
CA LEU A 92 4.60 5.82 17.54
C LEU A 92 5.04 6.98 16.65
N TYR A 93 5.24 6.71 15.37
CA TYR A 93 5.04 7.70 14.33
C TYR A 93 3.54 7.82 14.08
N THR A 94 3.03 9.05 14.01
CA THR A 94 1.61 9.33 13.75
C THR A 94 1.46 10.40 12.70
N SER A 95 0.49 10.24 11.81
CA SER A 95 0.13 11.23 10.80
C SER A 95 -1.39 11.29 10.63
N GLU A 96 -1.93 12.50 10.46
CA GLU A 96 -3.33 12.66 10.09
C GLU A 96 -3.50 12.48 8.58
N VAL A 97 -4.41 11.60 8.20
CA VAL A 97 -4.71 11.28 6.79
C VAL A 97 -6.19 11.51 6.50
N TYR A 98 -6.47 12.17 5.39
CA TYR A 98 -7.83 12.28 4.89
C TYR A 98 -8.16 11.10 3.96
N SER A 99 -9.24 10.36 4.29
CA SER A 99 -9.76 9.30 3.42
C SER A 99 -10.76 9.87 2.43
N TYR A 100 -10.39 9.93 1.17
CA TYR A 100 -11.28 10.39 0.10
C TYR A 100 -12.54 9.50 0.01
N THR A 101 -12.37 8.19 0.01
CA THR A 101 -13.47 7.22 -0.13
C THR A 101 -14.46 7.25 1.02
N LYS A 102 -14.04 7.63 2.23
CA LYS A 102 -14.91 7.72 3.42
C LYS A 102 -15.30 9.15 3.77
N GLY A 103 -14.68 10.16 3.16
CA GLY A 103 -14.89 11.56 3.50
C GLY A 103 -14.50 11.92 4.95
N THR A 104 -13.65 11.13 5.59
CA THR A 104 -13.28 11.30 7.01
C THR A 104 -11.78 11.31 7.21
N ARG A 105 -11.34 11.95 8.29
CA ARG A 105 -9.93 11.92 8.72
C ARG A 105 -9.71 10.77 9.69
N TYR A 106 -8.51 10.21 9.63
CA TYR A 106 -8.05 9.21 10.60
C TYR A 106 -6.58 9.43 10.91
N ILE A 107 -6.13 8.87 12.03
CA ILE A 107 -4.71 8.86 12.38
C ILE A 107 -4.10 7.55 11.85
N ALA A 108 -3.09 7.67 10.99
CA ALA A 108 -2.22 6.55 10.64
C ALA A 108 -1.12 6.46 11.70
N CYS A 109 -0.83 5.26 12.20
CA CYS A 109 0.19 5.05 13.21
C CYS A 109 1.08 3.84 12.92
N VAL A 110 2.39 3.99 13.17
CA VAL A 110 3.41 2.94 13.05
C VAL A 110 4.26 2.93 14.30
N LYS A 111 4.54 1.73 14.85
CA LYS A 111 5.47 1.62 15.99
C LYS A 111 6.90 1.89 15.54
N LYS A 112 7.59 2.85 16.17
CA LYS A 112 8.97 3.24 15.82
C LYS A 112 9.95 2.08 15.86
N LYS A 113 9.76 1.11 16.75
CA LYS A 113 10.60 -0.09 16.82
C LYS A 113 10.62 -0.96 15.55
N TYR A 114 9.67 -0.77 14.63
CA TYR A 114 9.60 -1.51 13.36
C TYR A 114 10.05 -0.70 12.15
N LEU A 115 10.28 0.61 12.32
CA LEU A 115 10.69 1.51 11.26
C LEU A 115 11.75 2.47 11.80
N ASN A 116 13.02 2.23 11.48
CA ASN A 116 14.14 3.02 11.97
C ASN A 116 14.47 4.16 10.99
N GLU A 117 14.97 5.28 11.52
CA GLU A 117 15.30 6.49 10.76
C GLU A 117 16.37 6.28 9.67
N ASN A 118 17.22 5.25 9.82
CA ASN A 118 18.30 4.96 8.87
C ASN A 118 17.94 3.86 7.84
N GLU A 119 16.68 3.43 7.80
CA GLU A 119 16.19 2.45 6.83
C GLU A 119 15.63 3.13 5.58
N ASN A 120 15.96 2.60 4.40
CA ASN A 120 15.33 3.01 3.16
C ASN A 120 14.03 2.23 2.99
N ALA A 121 12.90 2.90 3.14
CA ALA A 121 11.59 2.29 2.98
C ALA A 121 11.00 2.59 1.60
N ILE A 122 10.47 1.56 0.94
CA ILE A 122 9.60 1.76 -0.22
C ILE A 122 8.15 1.85 0.27
N LEU A 123 7.45 2.92 -0.14
CA LEU A 123 6.03 3.10 0.15
C LEU A 123 5.20 2.40 -0.92
N VAL A 124 4.21 1.61 -0.50
CA VAL A 124 3.36 0.82 -1.39
C VAL A 124 1.91 0.95 -0.96
N ASP A 125 1.03 1.21 -1.92
CA ASP A 125 -0.41 1.14 -1.73
C ASP A 125 -1.07 0.54 -2.98
N ASP A 126 -2.29 0.04 -2.87
CA ASP A 126 -3.03 -0.60 -3.95
C ASP A 126 -3.61 0.42 -4.94
N PHE A 127 -3.99 1.61 -4.46
CA PHE A 127 -4.60 2.65 -5.27
C PHE A 127 -4.18 4.05 -4.80
N LEU A 128 -3.66 4.86 -5.70
CA LEU A 128 -3.13 6.18 -5.33
C LEU A 128 -4.23 7.17 -4.94
N ALA A 129 -5.38 7.16 -5.64
CA ALA A 129 -6.42 8.18 -5.52
C ALA A 129 -5.81 9.60 -5.49
N ASP A 130 -6.10 10.39 -4.43
CA ASP A 130 -5.53 11.72 -4.25
C ASP A 130 -4.10 11.71 -3.65
N GLY A 131 -3.56 10.54 -3.35
CA GLY A 131 -2.23 10.39 -2.76
C GLY A 131 -2.15 10.70 -1.26
N ASN A 132 -3.26 11.02 -0.59
CA ASN A 132 -3.25 11.39 0.83
C ASN A 132 -2.69 10.30 1.75
N ALA A 133 -2.94 9.02 1.45
CA ALA A 133 -2.36 7.91 2.20
C ALA A 133 -0.83 7.85 2.07
N MET A 134 -0.31 8.05 0.86
CA MET A 134 1.14 8.09 0.59
C MET A 134 1.82 9.28 1.25
N LEU A 135 1.17 10.45 1.27
CA LEU A 135 1.67 11.63 1.97
C LEU A 135 1.66 11.47 3.49
N GLY A 136 0.72 10.67 4.01
CA GLY A 136 0.64 10.39 5.44
C GLY A 136 1.64 9.34 5.93
N LEU A 137 2.10 8.44 5.05
CA LEU A 137 3.15 7.46 5.32
C LEU A 137 4.54 8.08 5.26
#